data_ddd7115bcecc62c0ae977314f64e5401
#
_entry.id   ddd7115bcecc62c0ae977314f64e5401
#
_cell.length_a   1.000
_cell.length_b   1.000
_cell.length_c   1.000
_cell.angle_alpha   90.00
_cell.angle_beta   90.00
_cell.angle_gamma   90.00
#
_symmetry.space_group_name_H-M   'P 1'
#
loop_
_entity.id
_entity.type
_entity.pdbx_description
1 polymer ?
#
loop_
_entity_poly.entity_id
_entity_poly.type
_entity_poly.pdbx_seq_one_letter_code
_entity_poly.pdbx_strand_id
1 'polypeptide(L)'
;MDANTGALACNGYVDKAGAQHSKVRLLEEGKLNPEGEYVAEILFLPALPEYVKLHGNEEAVQALRDAWDETLNIKLSTGEEEEEKPALEVEATTAGGFILHDAVSGNHFIDVPVATGSMAERIKAVQAHLDSIVRWKRLIALDNPASEIRNLFEFELAVADRQSFPNMAFHQGSEVAIPVNEDRLFDNNKLAFKFRVSLKEAGQDLYFYLFDLSPKCGVTFLNDEEAVMRSSELNAGASADLRQSFFGWGPDPDEQSVTRWFKLLATTEELDYHQLTQPELAGDRGVDFDFNPGAVSEDWCAVTMKVTVERE
;
A
#
# COMPACT_ATOMS: atom_id res chain seq x y z
N MET A 1 -9.87 20.80 18.01
CA MET A 1 -9.12 21.84 18.76
C MET A 1 -10.01 23.05 18.97
N ASP A 2 -9.84 23.81 20.04
CA ASP A 2 -10.52 25.09 20.25
C ASP A 2 -10.00 26.11 19.22
N ALA A 3 -10.89 26.68 18.42
CA ALA A 3 -10.51 27.56 17.30
C ALA A 3 -9.80 28.86 17.74
N ASN A 4 -9.98 29.29 18.99
CA ASN A 4 -9.40 30.54 19.52
C ASN A 4 -8.06 30.33 20.21
N THR A 5 -7.82 29.17 20.79
CA THR A 5 -6.64 28.88 21.61
C THR A 5 -5.68 27.90 20.98
N GLY A 6 -6.10 27.17 19.95
CA GLY A 6 -5.35 26.03 19.35
C GLY A 6 -5.17 24.84 20.31
N ALA A 7 -5.79 24.87 21.49
CA ALA A 7 -5.65 23.81 22.46
C ALA A 7 -6.53 22.60 22.08
N LEU A 8 -6.05 21.38 22.36
CA LEU A 8 -6.85 20.16 22.22
C LEU A 8 -8.04 20.20 23.18
N ALA A 9 -9.26 20.26 22.62
CA ALA A 9 -10.49 20.33 23.40
C ALA A 9 -10.97 18.94 23.83
N CYS A 10 -11.00 17.99 22.91
CA CYS A 10 -11.30 16.59 23.19
C CYS A 10 -10.90 15.70 21.99
N ASN A 11 -10.89 14.39 22.21
CA ASN A 11 -10.77 13.39 21.17
C ASN A 11 -12.16 12.81 20.84
N GLY A 12 -12.35 12.41 19.59
CA GLY A 12 -13.57 11.77 19.11
C GLY A 12 -13.30 10.93 17.87
N TYR A 13 -14.31 10.21 17.40
CA TYR A 13 -14.25 9.50 16.13
C TYR A 13 -15.48 9.83 15.28
N VAL A 14 -15.31 9.76 13.96
CA VAL A 14 -16.39 9.98 13.01
C VAL A 14 -17.28 8.75 12.99
N ASP A 15 -18.50 8.88 13.52
CA ASP A 15 -19.50 7.81 13.57
C ASP A 15 -20.18 7.64 12.19
N LYS A 16 -20.37 8.76 11.49
CA LYS A 16 -20.95 8.77 10.15
C LYS A 16 -20.39 9.93 9.34
N ALA A 17 -19.75 9.64 8.24
CA ALA A 17 -19.28 10.64 7.28
C ALA A 17 -20.36 10.93 6.23
N GLY A 18 -20.51 12.21 5.88
CA GLY A 18 -21.37 12.69 4.79
C GLY A 18 -20.65 13.76 3.97
N ALA A 19 -21.16 14.04 2.76
CA ALA A 19 -20.54 14.97 1.82
C ALA A 19 -20.38 16.42 2.35
N GLN A 20 -21.26 16.85 3.24
CA GLN A 20 -21.25 18.21 3.80
C GLN A 20 -21.21 18.25 5.33
N HIS A 21 -21.61 17.17 5.98
CA HIS A 21 -21.68 17.07 7.44
C HIS A 21 -21.28 15.65 7.87
N SER A 22 -20.51 15.57 8.93
CA SER A 22 -20.15 14.31 9.57
C SER A 22 -20.66 14.28 11.00
N LYS A 23 -21.12 13.12 11.45
CA LYS A 23 -21.45 12.90 12.85
C LYS A 23 -20.23 12.40 13.58
N VAL A 24 -19.80 13.15 14.60
CA VAL A 24 -18.65 12.79 15.44
C VAL A 24 -19.16 12.33 16.79
N ARG A 25 -18.64 11.21 17.29
CA ARG A 25 -18.83 10.76 18.66
C ARG A 25 -17.60 11.13 19.49
N LEU A 26 -17.79 11.87 20.55
CA LEU A 26 -16.71 12.28 21.45
C LEU A 26 -16.35 11.12 22.39
N LEU A 27 -15.06 10.90 22.61
CA LEU A 27 -14.57 9.90 23.55
C LEU A 27 -14.72 10.36 25.01
N GLU A 28 -14.79 11.67 25.23
CA GLU A 28 -14.94 12.27 26.54
C GLU A 28 -16.19 13.17 26.55
N GLU A 29 -17.28 12.68 27.09
CA GLU A 29 -18.53 13.43 27.19
C GLU A 29 -18.38 14.65 28.12
N GLY A 30 -18.94 15.78 27.70
CA GLY A 30 -19.12 16.97 28.54
C GLY A 30 -18.00 18.03 28.54
N LYS A 31 -16.95 17.84 27.72
CA LYS A 31 -15.84 18.82 27.65
C LYS A 31 -16.01 19.93 26.59
N LEU A 32 -16.92 19.77 25.62
CA LEU A 32 -17.17 20.80 24.62
C LEU A 32 -18.24 21.75 25.08
N ASN A 33 -17.95 23.07 24.98
CA ASN A 33 -18.95 24.12 25.15
C ASN A 33 -19.87 24.10 23.90
N PRO A 34 -21.18 23.89 24.02
CA PRO A 34 -22.10 23.88 22.89
C PRO A 34 -22.11 25.15 22.03
N GLU A 35 -21.70 26.27 22.61
CA GLU A 35 -21.61 27.59 21.93
C GLU A 35 -20.18 27.90 21.44
N GLY A 36 -19.23 26.98 21.61
CA GLY A 36 -17.84 27.15 21.19
C GLY A 36 -17.64 26.81 19.71
N GLU A 37 -16.69 27.51 19.09
CA GLU A 37 -16.20 27.15 17.75
C GLU A 37 -15.00 26.24 17.90
N TYR A 38 -15.01 25.09 17.16
CA TYR A 38 -13.97 24.08 17.18
C TYR A 38 -13.53 23.72 15.78
N VAL A 39 -12.24 23.53 15.61
CA VAL A 39 -11.66 22.95 14.41
C VAL A 39 -11.44 21.47 14.65
N ALA A 40 -12.01 20.61 13.79
CA ALA A 40 -11.72 19.20 13.81
C ALA A 40 -10.44 18.94 13.02
N GLU A 41 -9.42 18.46 13.70
CA GLU A 41 -8.22 17.92 13.07
C GLU A 41 -8.38 16.41 13.03
N ILE A 42 -8.30 15.84 11.83
CA ILE A 42 -8.38 14.38 11.66
C ILE A 42 -6.98 13.83 11.88
N LEU A 43 -6.70 13.39 13.11
CA LEU A 43 -5.42 12.80 13.49
C LEU A 43 -5.27 11.37 12.96
N PHE A 44 -6.39 10.69 12.70
CA PHE A 44 -6.42 9.30 12.25
C PHE A 44 -7.74 9.00 11.55
N LEU A 45 -7.65 8.48 10.32
CA LEU A 45 -8.75 7.78 9.67
C LEU A 45 -8.48 6.28 9.84
N PRO A 46 -9.15 5.59 10.77
CA PRO A 46 -9.02 4.15 10.82
C PRO A 46 -9.47 3.62 9.46
N ALA A 47 -8.59 2.91 8.77
CA ALA A 47 -8.98 2.22 7.57
C ALA A 47 -10.14 1.28 7.92
N LEU A 48 -11.16 1.22 7.05
CA LEU A 48 -12.23 0.25 7.22
C LEU A 48 -11.63 -1.15 7.37
N PRO A 49 -12.17 -1.98 8.25
CA PRO A 49 -11.68 -3.35 8.41
C PRO A 49 -11.83 -4.10 7.09
N GLU A 50 -10.82 -4.86 6.72
CA GLU A 50 -10.94 -5.82 5.63
C GLU A 50 -11.64 -7.08 6.14
N TYR A 51 -12.50 -7.66 5.31
CA TYR A 51 -13.20 -8.89 5.67
C TYR A 51 -12.53 -10.11 5.06
N VAL A 52 -12.40 -11.15 5.87
CA VAL A 52 -11.78 -12.43 5.50
C VAL A 52 -12.80 -13.54 5.62
N LYS A 53 -12.97 -14.33 4.57
CA LYS A 53 -13.78 -15.53 4.55
C LYS A 53 -12.92 -16.76 4.88
N LEU A 54 -13.38 -17.55 5.83
CA LEU A 54 -12.77 -18.83 6.19
C LEU A 54 -13.58 -19.99 5.62
N HIS A 55 -12.93 -20.94 4.97
CA HIS A 55 -13.57 -22.14 4.46
C HIS A 55 -12.61 -23.35 4.45
N GLY A 56 -13.11 -24.55 4.10
CA GLY A 56 -12.33 -25.78 4.00
C GLY A 56 -12.49 -26.71 5.20
N ASN A 57 -11.41 -27.26 5.73
CA ASN A 57 -11.44 -28.20 6.85
C ASN A 57 -12.03 -27.58 8.12
N GLU A 58 -13.16 -28.11 8.61
CA GLU A 58 -13.94 -27.52 9.71
C GLU A 58 -13.14 -27.40 11.02
N GLU A 59 -12.32 -28.40 11.36
CA GLU A 59 -11.52 -28.39 12.59
C GLU A 59 -10.46 -27.27 12.54
N ALA A 60 -9.77 -27.12 11.42
CA ALA A 60 -8.76 -26.09 11.25
C ALA A 60 -9.38 -24.69 11.16
N VAL A 61 -10.54 -24.55 10.49
CA VAL A 61 -11.32 -23.30 10.45
C VAL A 61 -11.76 -22.90 11.86
N GLN A 62 -12.29 -23.85 12.64
CA GLN A 62 -12.72 -23.55 14.01
C GLN A 62 -11.54 -23.16 14.90
N ALA A 63 -10.41 -23.86 14.80
CA ALA A 63 -9.19 -23.50 15.54
C ALA A 63 -8.69 -22.09 15.20
N LEU A 64 -8.77 -21.68 13.91
CA LEU A 64 -8.40 -20.32 13.48
C LEU A 64 -9.40 -19.28 14.03
N ARG A 65 -10.71 -19.56 14.04
CA ARG A 65 -11.73 -18.67 14.64
C ARG A 65 -11.52 -18.48 16.14
N ASP A 66 -11.28 -19.57 16.88
CA ASP A 66 -11.11 -19.53 18.33
C ASP A 66 -9.84 -18.77 18.76
N ALA A 67 -8.83 -18.74 17.90
CA ALA A 67 -7.58 -18.04 18.13
C ALA A 67 -7.47 -16.72 17.34
N TRP A 68 -8.59 -16.20 16.79
CA TRP A 68 -8.58 -14.96 16.02
C TRP A 68 -8.16 -13.77 16.88
N ASP A 69 -7.21 -13.00 16.39
CA ASP A 69 -6.76 -11.78 17.06
C ASP A 69 -7.64 -10.59 16.63
N GLU A 70 -8.52 -10.15 17.52
CA GLU A 70 -9.43 -9.02 17.29
C GLU A 70 -8.71 -7.65 17.25
N THR A 71 -7.43 -7.60 17.63
CA THR A 71 -6.63 -6.36 17.50
C THR A 71 -6.24 -6.07 16.05
N LEU A 72 -6.26 -7.07 15.18
CA LEU A 72 -6.07 -6.89 13.75
C LEU A 72 -7.21 -6.06 13.17
N ASN A 73 -6.88 -5.10 12.31
CA ASN A 73 -7.91 -4.37 11.55
C ASN A 73 -8.46 -5.23 10.39
N ILE A 74 -8.78 -6.47 10.71
CA ILE A 74 -9.28 -7.53 9.84
C ILE A 74 -10.40 -8.24 10.57
N LYS A 75 -11.56 -8.41 9.95
CA LYS A 75 -12.71 -9.08 10.54
C LYS A 75 -13.06 -10.35 9.78
N LEU A 76 -13.59 -11.32 10.50
CA LEU A 76 -14.15 -12.50 9.87
C LEU A 76 -15.50 -12.14 9.23
N SER A 77 -15.68 -12.44 7.95
CA SER A 77 -16.98 -12.30 7.28
C SER A 77 -17.91 -13.40 7.76
N THR A 78 -19.13 -13.02 8.20
CA THR A 78 -20.23 -13.95 8.49
C THR A 78 -20.97 -14.33 7.22
N GLY A 79 -20.86 -13.52 6.17
CA GLY A 79 -21.57 -13.66 4.90
C GLY A 79 -23.05 -13.27 4.99
N GLU A 80 -23.50 -12.70 6.12
CA GLU A 80 -24.90 -12.33 6.34
C GLU A 80 -25.21 -10.89 5.90
N GLU A 81 -24.22 -10.00 5.89
CA GLU A 81 -24.38 -8.59 5.52
C GLU A 81 -23.72 -8.29 4.16
N GLU A 82 -24.40 -7.51 3.32
CA GLU A 82 -23.87 -7.08 2.01
C GLU A 82 -22.59 -6.24 2.13
N GLU A 83 -22.40 -5.56 3.26
CA GLU A 83 -21.24 -4.74 3.57
C GLU A 83 -20.01 -5.56 3.94
N GLU A 84 -20.18 -6.83 4.30
CA GLU A 84 -19.11 -7.76 4.69
C GLU A 84 -18.53 -8.54 3.49
N LYS A 85 -18.38 -7.89 2.33
CA LYS A 85 -17.76 -8.56 1.17
C LYS A 85 -16.33 -8.90 1.49
N PRO A 86 -15.94 -10.19 1.46
CA PRO A 86 -14.60 -10.58 1.76
C PRO A 86 -13.63 -10.05 0.69
N ALA A 87 -12.55 -9.43 1.14
CA ALA A 87 -11.43 -9.03 0.31
C ALA A 87 -10.38 -10.13 0.19
N LEU A 88 -10.39 -11.05 1.15
CA LEU A 88 -9.45 -12.17 1.27
C LEU A 88 -10.20 -13.47 1.61
N GLU A 89 -9.66 -14.59 1.18
CA GLU A 89 -10.11 -15.93 1.57
C GLU A 89 -8.96 -16.72 2.16
N VAL A 90 -9.26 -17.47 3.21
CA VAL A 90 -8.36 -18.45 3.81
C VAL A 90 -9.00 -19.83 3.68
N GLU A 91 -8.39 -20.67 2.87
CA GLU A 91 -8.76 -22.07 2.71
C GLU A 91 -7.96 -22.94 3.66
N ALA A 92 -8.65 -23.61 4.59
CA ALA A 92 -8.04 -24.66 5.40
C ALA A 92 -8.01 -25.98 4.62
N THR A 93 -6.82 -26.48 4.34
CA THR A 93 -6.64 -27.73 3.60
C THR A 93 -6.99 -28.95 4.43
N THR A 94 -7.30 -30.08 3.79
CA THR A 94 -7.58 -31.37 4.46
C THR A 94 -6.38 -31.88 5.27
N ALA A 95 -5.16 -31.50 4.91
CA ALA A 95 -3.95 -31.82 5.64
C ALA A 95 -3.74 -30.92 6.88
N GLY A 96 -4.56 -29.85 7.07
CA GLY A 96 -4.47 -28.91 8.17
C GLY A 96 -3.50 -27.74 7.94
N GLY A 97 -3.04 -27.52 6.70
CA GLY A 97 -2.40 -26.26 6.28
C GLY A 97 -3.43 -25.20 5.90
N PHE A 98 -2.96 -24.02 5.51
CA PHE A 98 -3.81 -22.93 5.04
C PHE A 98 -3.28 -22.35 3.72
N ILE A 99 -4.18 -21.87 2.89
CA ILE A 99 -3.89 -21.18 1.62
C ILE A 99 -4.62 -19.84 1.65
N LEU A 100 -3.91 -18.76 1.33
CA LEU A 100 -4.45 -17.40 1.32
C LEU A 100 -4.64 -16.92 -0.11
N HIS A 101 -5.85 -16.44 -0.43
CA HIS A 101 -6.24 -15.96 -1.74
C HIS A 101 -6.86 -14.55 -1.68
N ASP A 102 -6.77 -13.85 -2.81
CA ASP A 102 -7.59 -12.67 -3.05
C ASP A 102 -9.03 -13.12 -3.38
N ALA A 103 -10.00 -12.66 -2.61
CA ALA A 103 -11.40 -13.11 -2.77
C ALA A 103 -12.05 -12.61 -4.06
N VAL A 104 -11.54 -11.54 -4.67
CA VAL A 104 -12.09 -10.92 -5.88
C VAL A 104 -11.50 -11.54 -7.14
N SER A 105 -10.17 -11.65 -7.18
CA SER A 105 -9.46 -12.17 -8.36
C SER A 105 -9.21 -13.67 -8.31
N GLY A 106 -9.31 -14.28 -7.13
CA GLY A 106 -8.90 -15.67 -6.89
C GLY A 106 -7.37 -15.88 -6.92
N ASN A 107 -6.60 -14.81 -6.99
CA ASN A 107 -5.15 -14.92 -7.03
C ASN A 107 -4.62 -15.50 -5.71
N HIS A 108 -3.72 -16.47 -5.86
CA HIS A 108 -3.00 -17.06 -4.74
C HIS A 108 -1.93 -16.09 -4.20
N PHE A 109 -1.89 -15.90 -2.89
CA PHE A 109 -0.85 -15.12 -2.22
C PHE A 109 0.24 -16.01 -1.64
N ILE A 110 -0.12 -16.94 -0.75
CA ILE A 110 0.84 -17.78 -0.03
C ILE A 110 0.19 -19.01 0.58
N ASP A 111 0.99 -20.07 0.75
CA ASP A 111 0.66 -21.27 1.50
C ASP A 111 1.30 -21.23 2.90
N VAL A 112 0.54 -21.65 3.91
CA VAL A 112 1.05 -21.96 5.24
C VAL A 112 0.96 -23.47 5.43
N PRO A 113 2.01 -24.24 5.05
CA PRO A 113 1.97 -25.69 5.06
C PRO A 113 2.03 -26.27 6.48
N VAL A 114 1.67 -27.54 6.62
CA VAL A 114 1.76 -28.26 7.91
C VAL A 114 3.19 -28.27 8.46
N ALA A 115 4.19 -28.25 7.57
CA ALA A 115 5.61 -28.20 7.93
C ALA A 115 6.02 -26.92 8.69
N THR A 116 5.18 -25.84 8.66
CA THR A 116 5.41 -24.62 9.43
C THR A 116 5.41 -24.89 10.93
N GLY A 117 4.73 -25.95 11.40
CA GLY A 117 4.75 -26.36 12.81
C GLY A 117 3.39 -26.77 13.37
N SER A 118 3.18 -26.55 14.67
CA SER A 118 1.92 -26.81 15.35
C SER A 118 0.76 -25.98 14.77
N MET A 119 -0.49 -26.35 15.08
CA MET A 119 -1.66 -25.58 14.66
C MET A 119 -1.56 -24.11 15.12
N ALA A 120 -1.12 -23.88 16.35
CA ALA A 120 -0.96 -22.51 16.88
C ALA A 120 0.08 -21.68 16.11
N GLU A 121 1.21 -22.27 15.71
CA GLU A 121 2.23 -21.59 14.89
C GLU A 121 1.72 -21.29 13.50
N ARG A 122 0.97 -22.21 12.88
CA ARG A 122 0.34 -21.98 11.57
C ARG A 122 -0.71 -20.88 11.63
N ILE A 123 -1.55 -20.84 12.65
CA ILE A 123 -2.54 -19.78 12.88
C ILE A 123 -1.84 -18.43 13.02
N LYS A 124 -0.79 -18.35 13.82
CA LYS A 124 0.01 -17.13 13.98
C LYS A 124 0.60 -16.68 12.62
N ALA A 125 1.11 -17.61 11.83
CA ALA A 125 1.62 -17.30 10.50
C ALA A 125 0.53 -16.79 9.55
N VAL A 126 -0.67 -17.41 9.55
CA VAL A 126 -1.83 -16.93 8.76
C VAL A 126 -2.19 -15.49 9.13
N GLN A 127 -2.31 -15.17 10.42
CA GLN A 127 -2.66 -13.83 10.89
C GLN A 127 -1.60 -12.79 10.49
N ALA A 128 -0.31 -13.12 10.63
CA ALA A 128 0.79 -12.25 10.23
C ALA A 128 0.79 -12.00 8.69
N HIS A 129 0.53 -13.04 7.88
CA HIS A 129 0.43 -12.88 6.44
C HIS A 129 -0.79 -12.06 6.03
N LEU A 130 -1.95 -12.26 6.65
CA LEU A 130 -3.14 -11.47 6.40
C LEU A 130 -2.89 -9.99 6.70
N ASP A 131 -2.26 -9.66 7.81
CA ASP A 131 -1.90 -8.29 8.16
C ASP A 131 -0.98 -7.66 7.10
N SER A 132 0.06 -8.38 6.67
CA SER A 132 0.97 -7.92 5.61
C SER A 132 0.25 -7.72 4.27
N ILE A 133 -0.66 -8.61 3.87
CA ILE A 133 -1.45 -8.50 2.64
C ILE A 133 -2.37 -7.28 2.71
N VAL A 134 -3.05 -7.08 3.84
CA VAL A 134 -3.97 -5.95 4.03
C VAL A 134 -3.21 -4.62 3.98
N ARG A 135 -2.06 -4.51 4.63
CA ARG A 135 -1.20 -3.32 4.56
C ARG A 135 -0.77 -3.02 3.12
N TRP A 136 -0.32 -4.03 2.39
CA TRP A 136 0.05 -3.91 0.99
C TRP A 136 -1.12 -3.45 0.11
N LYS A 137 -2.32 -4.06 0.25
CA LYS A 137 -3.53 -3.65 -0.48
C LYS A 137 -3.90 -2.20 -0.17
N ARG A 138 -3.83 -1.79 1.10
CA ARG A 138 -4.10 -0.41 1.52
C ARG A 138 -3.10 0.57 0.93
N LEU A 139 -1.82 0.22 0.89
CA LEU A 139 -0.82 1.08 0.29
C LEU A 139 -1.05 1.21 -1.23
N ILE A 140 -1.44 0.16 -1.94
CA ILE A 140 -1.84 0.25 -3.35
C ILE A 140 -3.04 1.19 -3.51
N ALA A 141 -4.07 1.04 -2.68
CA ALA A 141 -5.29 1.82 -2.73
C ALA A 141 -5.15 3.25 -2.17
N LEU A 142 -4.05 3.54 -1.46
CA LEU A 142 -3.81 4.83 -0.84
C LEU A 142 -3.87 5.94 -1.89
N ASP A 143 -4.78 6.87 -1.74
CA ASP A 143 -4.96 8.02 -2.62
C ASP A 143 -5.61 9.18 -1.85
N ASN A 144 -5.25 10.41 -2.20
CA ASN A 144 -5.92 11.62 -1.73
C ASN A 144 -6.33 12.47 -2.94
N PRO A 145 -7.50 12.19 -3.53
CA PRO A 145 -7.95 12.89 -4.72
C PRO A 145 -8.29 14.37 -4.48
N ALA A 146 -8.47 14.79 -3.22
CA ALA A 146 -8.75 16.17 -2.84
C ALA A 146 -7.47 17.01 -2.64
N SER A 147 -6.29 16.42 -2.73
CA SER A 147 -5.02 17.10 -2.54
C SER A 147 -4.77 18.18 -3.59
N GLU A 148 -4.37 19.36 -3.16
CA GLU A 148 -4.02 20.48 -4.02
C GLU A 148 -2.66 20.27 -4.70
N ILE A 149 -1.73 19.53 -4.06
CA ILE A 149 -0.40 19.31 -4.60
C ILE A 149 -0.36 18.31 -5.77
N ARG A 150 -1.43 17.54 -5.99
CA ARG A 150 -1.51 16.54 -7.07
C ARG A 150 -1.22 17.12 -8.45
N ASN A 151 -1.59 18.35 -8.69
CA ASN A 151 -1.44 19.02 -9.99
C ASN A 151 -0.09 19.74 -10.17
N LEU A 152 0.74 19.79 -9.11
CA LEU A 152 2.00 20.52 -9.11
C LEU A 152 3.14 19.75 -9.78
N PHE A 153 2.98 18.45 -10.01
CA PHE A 153 4.01 17.62 -10.62
C PHE A 153 3.43 16.56 -11.56
N GLU A 154 4.30 15.93 -12.32
CA GLU A 154 4.03 14.72 -13.13
C GLU A 154 5.00 13.62 -12.71
N PHE A 155 4.50 12.39 -12.68
CA PHE A 155 5.29 11.18 -12.41
C PHE A 155 5.37 10.33 -13.67
N GLU A 156 6.59 9.93 -14.04
CA GLU A 156 6.88 9.24 -15.27
C GLU A 156 7.78 8.02 -15.00
N LEU A 157 7.55 6.97 -15.75
CA LEU A 157 8.37 5.76 -15.76
C LEU A 157 8.91 5.51 -17.15
N ALA A 158 10.19 5.22 -17.26
CA ALA A 158 10.77 4.66 -18.46
C ALA A 158 11.25 3.23 -18.21
N VAL A 159 10.96 2.35 -19.17
CA VAL A 159 11.39 0.94 -19.13
C VAL A 159 12.13 0.64 -20.43
N ALA A 160 13.23 -0.09 -20.34
CA ALA A 160 14.01 -0.50 -21.50
C ALA A 160 14.54 -1.92 -21.38
N ASP A 161 14.58 -2.59 -22.51
CA ASP A 161 15.33 -3.82 -22.73
C ASP A 161 16.77 -3.51 -23.23
N ARG A 162 17.56 -4.55 -23.54
CA ARG A 162 18.93 -4.39 -24.07
C ARG A 162 18.99 -3.56 -25.36
N GLN A 163 17.94 -3.60 -26.17
CA GLN A 163 17.95 -2.94 -27.49
C GLN A 163 17.62 -1.44 -27.37
N SER A 164 16.70 -1.10 -26.48
CA SER A 164 16.24 0.28 -26.27
C SER A 164 17.11 1.06 -25.29
N PHE A 165 17.84 0.40 -24.40
CA PHE A 165 18.76 1.05 -23.45
C PHE A 165 20.00 1.65 -24.15
N PRO A 166 20.47 2.88 -23.80
CA PRO A 166 19.97 3.77 -22.74
C PRO A 166 18.86 4.76 -23.20
N ASN A 167 18.38 4.66 -24.44
CA ASN A 167 17.38 5.58 -25.00
C ASN A 167 15.96 5.12 -24.57
N MET A 168 15.60 5.48 -23.36
CA MET A 168 14.35 5.06 -22.73
C MET A 168 13.23 6.04 -23.05
N ALA A 169 12.07 5.51 -23.48
CA ALA A 169 10.84 6.28 -23.61
C ALA A 169 10.12 6.35 -22.25
N PHE A 170 9.67 7.54 -21.87
CA PHE A 170 8.89 7.74 -20.66
C PHE A 170 7.40 7.49 -20.91
N HIS A 171 6.79 6.79 -19.98
CA HIS A 171 5.37 6.49 -19.95
C HIS A 171 4.71 7.25 -18.80
N GLN A 172 3.52 7.74 -19.07
CA GLN A 172 2.65 8.39 -18.09
C GLN A 172 1.35 7.59 -17.96
N GLY A 173 0.65 7.76 -16.84
CA GLY A 173 -0.64 7.12 -16.59
C GLY A 173 -0.57 6.07 -15.50
N SER A 174 -1.73 5.48 -15.21
CA SER A 174 -1.88 4.54 -14.11
C SER A 174 -1.56 3.09 -14.48
N GLU A 175 -1.52 2.75 -15.76
CA GLU A 175 -1.20 1.41 -16.26
C GLU A 175 -0.28 1.46 -17.46
N VAL A 176 0.76 0.63 -17.43
CA VAL A 176 1.74 0.48 -18.51
C VAL A 176 1.94 -1.00 -18.78
N ALA A 177 1.68 -1.43 -20.01
CA ALA A 177 2.00 -2.77 -20.49
C ALA A 177 3.26 -2.72 -21.36
N ILE A 178 4.23 -3.57 -21.04
CA ILE A 178 5.54 -3.63 -21.70
C ILE A 178 5.68 -5.01 -22.35
N PRO A 179 5.47 -5.15 -23.66
CA PRO A 179 5.79 -6.39 -24.34
C PRO A 179 7.30 -6.55 -24.45
N VAL A 180 7.81 -7.71 -24.08
CA VAL A 180 9.24 -8.00 -24.13
C VAL A 180 9.53 -9.31 -24.82
N ASN A 181 10.59 -9.32 -25.61
CA ASN A 181 11.17 -10.52 -26.18
C ASN A 181 12.27 -11.04 -25.24
N GLU A 182 12.28 -12.35 -24.95
CA GLU A 182 13.27 -12.95 -24.05
C GLU A 182 14.72 -12.66 -24.46
N ASP A 183 15.01 -12.66 -25.76
CA ASP A 183 16.36 -12.39 -26.28
C ASP A 183 16.83 -10.95 -25.99
N ARG A 184 15.92 -10.06 -25.61
CA ARG A 184 16.21 -8.65 -25.31
C ARG A 184 16.30 -8.33 -23.84
N LEU A 185 15.97 -9.26 -22.97
CA LEU A 185 16.14 -9.08 -21.52
C LEU A 185 17.63 -9.01 -21.16
N PHE A 186 17.96 -8.25 -20.13
CA PHE A 186 19.27 -8.30 -19.50
C PHE A 186 19.45 -9.61 -18.73
N ASP A 187 20.66 -9.85 -18.24
CA ASP A 187 20.97 -11.06 -17.49
C ASP A 187 20.02 -11.28 -16.31
N ASN A 188 19.61 -12.50 -16.08
CA ASN A 188 18.59 -12.88 -15.09
C ASN A 188 17.19 -12.29 -15.37
N ASN A 189 16.77 -12.23 -16.62
CA ASN A 189 15.46 -11.74 -17.04
C ASN A 189 15.15 -10.31 -16.57
N LYS A 190 16.13 -9.42 -16.60
CA LYS A 190 15.98 -8.05 -16.11
C LYS A 190 15.64 -7.06 -17.23
N LEU A 191 14.97 -5.99 -16.82
CA LEU A 191 14.74 -4.76 -17.58
C LEU A 191 15.41 -3.57 -16.87
N ALA A 192 15.71 -2.53 -17.61
CA ALA A 192 16.16 -1.27 -17.02
C ALA A 192 14.95 -0.38 -16.73
N PHE A 193 14.88 0.18 -15.54
CA PHE A 193 13.83 1.07 -15.08
C PHE A 193 14.43 2.43 -14.71
N LYS A 194 13.68 3.50 -14.96
CA LYS A 194 14.03 4.86 -14.57
C LYS A 194 12.76 5.62 -14.18
N PHE A 195 12.79 6.32 -13.06
CA PHE A 195 11.67 7.08 -12.54
C PHE A 195 12.01 8.57 -12.50
N ARG A 196 11.04 9.40 -12.90
CA ARG A 196 11.20 10.85 -13.00
C ARG A 196 9.99 11.57 -12.41
N VAL A 197 10.27 12.69 -11.75
CA VAL A 197 9.28 13.69 -11.39
C VAL A 197 9.59 14.98 -12.16
N SER A 198 8.55 15.59 -12.75
CA SER A 198 8.62 16.88 -13.43
C SER A 198 7.73 17.86 -12.69
N LEU A 199 8.31 18.97 -12.19
CA LEU A 199 7.54 20.02 -11.52
C LEU A 199 6.89 20.94 -12.57
N LYS A 200 5.59 21.16 -12.45
CA LYS A 200 4.83 22.12 -13.28
C LYS A 200 4.93 23.53 -12.74
N GLU A 201 4.86 23.67 -11.43
CA GLU A 201 4.89 24.95 -10.74
C GLU A 201 5.90 24.93 -9.60
N ALA A 202 6.55 26.06 -9.37
CA ALA A 202 7.39 26.28 -8.18
C ALA A 202 6.56 26.95 -7.08
N GLY A 203 6.80 26.63 -5.83
CA GLY A 203 6.21 27.40 -4.74
C GLY A 203 6.06 26.66 -3.42
N GLN A 204 5.78 25.38 -3.42
CA GLN A 204 5.65 24.59 -2.20
C GLN A 204 6.74 23.54 -2.12
N ASP A 205 7.33 23.38 -0.94
CA ASP A 205 8.31 22.31 -0.72
C ASP A 205 7.57 20.97 -0.65
N LEU A 206 7.95 20.06 -1.54
CA LEU A 206 7.39 18.70 -1.60
C LEU A 206 8.50 17.68 -1.39
N TYR A 207 8.16 16.63 -0.66
CA TYR A 207 9.00 15.46 -0.44
C TYR A 207 8.44 14.30 -1.25
N PHE A 208 9.29 13.62 -2.02
CA PHE A 208 8.90 12.55 -2.90
C PHE A 208 9.46 11.20 -2.45
N TYR A 209 8.58 10.24 -2.23
CA TYR A 209 8.88 8.89 -1.79
C TYR A 209 8.40 7.88 -2.82
N LEU A 210 9.32 7.13 -3.40
CA LEU A 210 9.01 6.12 -4.40
C LEU A 210 9.10 4.72 -3.79
N PHE A 211 8.05 3.93 -3.98
CA PHE A 211 7.98 2.55 -3.51
C PHE A 211 7.72 1.58 -4.67
N ASP A 212 8.36 0.40 -4.60
CA ASP A 212 8.03 -0.78 -5.39
C ASP A 212 7.16 -1.71 -4.53
N LEU A 213 5.98 -2.06 -5.02
CA LEU A 213 5.06 -2.97 -4.38
C LEU A 213 5.03 -4.26 -5.21
N SER A 214 5.65 -5.31 -4.67
CA SER A 214 5.77 -6.60 -5.35
C SER A 214 4.46 -7.41 -5.28
N PRO A 215 4.20 -8.31 -6.23
CA PRO A 215 3.05 -9.21 -6.19
C PRO A 215 3.09 -10.18 -5.00
N LYS A 216 4.25 -10.34 -4.35
CA LYS A 216 4.42 -11.09 -3.10
C LYS A 216 4.23 -10.22 -1.85
N CYS A 217 3.49 -9.12 -1.99
CA CYS A 217 3.16 -8.16 -0.92
C CYS A 217 4.38 -7.49 -0.25
N GLY A 218 5.55 -7.49 -0.89
CA GLY A 218 6.69 -6.69 -0.45
C GLY A 218 6.50 -5.21 -0.77
N VAL A 219 7.05 -4.34 0.06
CA VAL A 219 7.10 -2.89 -0.14
C VAL A 219 8.53 -2.41 0.07
N THR A 220 9.16 -1.95 -0.99
CA THR A 220 10.57 -1.52 -0.98
C THR A 220 10.66 -0.04 -1.34
N PHE A 221 11.37 0.74 -0.54
CA PHE A 221 11.70 2.12 -0.86
C PHE A 221 12.76 2.17 -1.97
N LEU A 222 12.54 3.01 -2.98
CA LEU A 222 13.33 3.00 -4.21
C LEU A 222 14.17 4.25 -4.49
N ASN A 223 14.03 5.35 -3.76
CA ASN A 223 14.86 6.53 -4.02
C ASN A 223 16.35 6.20 -3.93
N ASP A 224 17.16 6.89 -4.72
CA ASP A 224 18.62 6.70 -4.69
C ASP A 224 19.20 7.13 -3.31
N GLU A 225 20.18 6.36 -2.82
CA GLU A 225 20.93 6.64 -1.58
C GLU A 225 20.04 6.80 -0.33
N GLU A 226 18.82 6.24 -0.36
CA GLU A 226 17.83 6.42 0.70
C GLU A 226 17.46 7.90 0.93
N ALA A 227 17.84 8.79 0.02
CA ALA A 227 17.55 10.21 0.11
C ALA A 227 16.14 10.51 -0.39
N VAL A 228 15.41 11.29 0.39
CA VAL A 228 14.12 11.84 -0.02
C VAL A 228 14.38 13.04 -0.91
N MET A 229 13.83 13.01 -2.12
CA MET A 229 13.95 14.15 -3.04
C MET A 229 13.04 15.28 -2.57
N ARG A 230 13.58 16.51 -2.56
CA ARG A 230 12.83 17.74 -2.25
C ARG A 230 12.61 18.57 -3.50
N SER A 231 11.41 19.11 -3.65
CA SER A 231 11.10 19.99 -4.79
C SER A 231 11.86 21.31 -4.78
N SER A 232 12.30 21.78 -3.61
CA SER A 232 13.14 22.99 -3.49
C SER A 232 14.50 22.85 -4.20
N GLU A 233 14.95 21.64 -4.45
CA GLU A 233 16.15 21.35 -5.23
C GLU A 233 15.90 21.47 -6.75
N LEU A 234 14.64 21.66 -7.17
CA LEU A 234 14.21 21.75 -8.55
C LEU A 234 13.63 23.12 -8.86
N ASN A 235 13.90 23.64 -10.04
CA ASN A 235 13.23 24.84 -10.56
C ASN A 235 11.88 24.46 -11.20
N ALA A 236 10.95 25.40 -11.30
CA ALA A 236 9.70 25.22 -12.04
C ALA A 236 9.99 24.79 -13.48
N GLY A 237 9.29 23.78 -13.97
CA GLY A 237 9.52 23.18 -15.28
C GLY A 237 10.73 22.26 -15.35
N ALA A 238 11.48 22.08 -14.25
CA ALA A 238 12.58 21.12 -14.21
C ALA A 238 12.06 19.70 -13.92
N SER A 239 12.81 18.73 -14.41
CA SER A 239 12.59 17.32 -14.12
C SER A 239 13.80 16.75 -13.40
N ALA A 240 13.56 15.85 -12.47
CA ALA A 240 14.62 15.10 -11.81
C ALA A 240 14.30 13.61 -11.77
N ASP A 241 15.36 12.83 -11.86
CA ASP A 241 15.24 11.39 -11.72
C ASP A 241 15.20 11.04 -10.22
N LEU A 242 14.10 10.44 -9.76
CA LEU A 242 13.96 9.92 -8.39
C LEU A 242 14.92 8.80 -8.12
N ARG A 243 15.19 8.02 -9.17
CA ARG A 243 16.18 6.97 -9.17
C ARG A 243 16.86 6.92 -10.54
N GLN A 244 18.17 6.80 -10.53
CA GLN A 244 18.94 6.50 -11.75
C GLN A 244 18.52 5.14 -12.30
N SER A 245 18.83 4.88 -13.56
CA SER A 245 18.45 3.61 -14.19
C SER A 245 19.00 2.42 -13.39
N PHE A 246 18.11 1.52 -13.01
CA PHE A 246 18.49 0.27 -12.35
C PHE A 246 17.93 -0.93 -13.11
N PHE A 247 18.57 -2.08 -12.94
CA PHE A 247 18.12 -3.32 -13.54
C PHE A 247 17.19 -4.03 -12.56
N GLY A 248 15.91 -4.04 -12.89
CA GLY A 248 14.85 -4.70 -12.14
C GLY A 248 14.45 -6.03 -12.78
N TRP A 249 13.35 -6.54 -12.33
CA TRP A 249 12.77 -7.83 -12.70
C TRP A 249 12.04 -7.78 -14.04
N GLY A 250 12.08 -8.88 -14.76
CA GLY A 250 11.15 -9.29 -15.80
C GLY A 250 10.43 -10.58 -15.38
N PRO A 251 9.57 -11.16 -16.24
CA PRO A 251 8.93 -12.44 -15.99
C PRO A 251 9.96 -13.56 -15.80
N ASP A 252 9.74 -14.44 -14.84
CA ASP A 252 10.54 -15.67 -14.71
C ASP A 252 10.37 -16.57 -15.94
N PRO A 253 11.32 -17.49 -16.25
CA PRO A 253 11.29 -18.28 -17.50
C PRO A 253 10.00 -19.06 -17.74
N ASP A 254 9.28 -19.42 -16.70
CA ASP A 254 8.01 -20.14 -16.70
C ASP A 254 6.77 -19.24 -16.60
N GLU A 255 6.97 -17.92 -16.41
CA GLU A 255 5.90 -16.94 -16.33
C GLU A 255 5.68 -16.24 -17.67
N GLN A 256 4.41 -16.05 -18.06
CA GLN A 256 4.04 -15.28 -19.25
C GLN A 256 4.05 -13.76 -18.97
N SER A 257 3.79 -13.36 -17.75
CA SER A 257 3.79 -11.96 -17.36
C SER A 257 4.09 -11.79 -15.88
N VAL A 258 4.61 -10.62 -15.55
CA VAL A 258 4.77 -10.16 -14.17
C VAL A 258 4.18 -8.76 -14.02
N THR A 259 3.42 -8.54 -12.96
CA THR A 259 2.83 -7.23 -12.64
C THR A 259 3.41 -6.70 -11.34
N ARG A 260 3.78 -5.42 -11.34
CA ARG A 260 4.17 -4.67 -10.13
C ARG A 260 3.50 -3.32 -10.08
N TRP A 261 3.47 -2.75 -8.90
CA TRP A 261 2.94 -1.40 -8.69
C TRP A 261 4.05 -0.51 -8.16
N PHE A 262 4.22 0.63 -8.82
CA PHE A 262 5.09 1.69 -8.32
C PHE A 262 4.22 2.77 -7.73
N LYS A 263 4.51 3.16 -6.51
CA LYS A 263 3.77 4.18 -5.81
C LYS A 263 4.67 5.35 -5.48
N LEU A 264 4.33 6.51 -6.02
CA LEU A 264 4.90 7.77 -5.61
C LEU A 264 3.99 8.41 -4.56
N LEU A 265 4.52 8.68 -3.39
CA LEU A 265 3.89 9.49 -2.37
C LEU A 265 4.57 10.86 -2.37
N ALA A 266 3.80 11.94 -2.49
CA ALA A 266 4.25 13.31 -2.35
C ALA A 266 3.60 13.93 -1.11
N THR A 267 4.39 14.61 -0.28
CA THR A 267 3.94 15.21 0.98
C THR A 267 4.54 16.59 1.15
N THR A 268 3.88 17.46 1.92
CA THR A 268 4.40 18.79 2.28
C THR A 268 5.35 18.77 3.46
N GLU A 269 5.40 17.67 4.19
CA GLU A 269 6.29 17.45 5.34
C GLU A 269 7.08 16.16 5.15
N GLU A 270 8.23 16.07 5.83
CA GLU A 270 9.05 14.85 5.78
C GLU A 270 8.37 13.70 6.52
N LEU A 271 8.31 12.54 5.85
CA LEU A 271 7.67 11.31 6.34
C LEU A 271 8.74 10.31 6.78
N ASP A 272 8.49 9.61 7.88
CA ASP A 272 9.24 8.39 8.21
C ASP A 272 8.77 7.22 7.33
N TYR A 273 9.38 7.10 6.15
CA TYR A 273 9.03 6.11 5.14
C TYR A 273 9.35 4.66 5.56
N HIS A 274 10.18 4.46 6.59
CA HIS A 274 10.49 3.11 7.08
C HIS A 274 9.24 2.39 7.58
N GLN A 275 8.24 3.13 8.06
CA GLN A 275 6.96 2.59 8.49
C GLN A 275 6.11 2.05 7.33
N LEU A 276 6.43 2.41 6.09
CA LEU A 276 5.73 1.95 4.89
C LEU A 276 6.37 0.72 4.24
N THR A 277 7.61 0.39 4.60
CA THR A 277 8.33 -0.74 4.03
C THR A 277 7.97 -2.05 4.70
N GLN A 278 7.92 -3.13 3.94
CA GLN A 278 7.76 -4.48 4.47
C GLN A 278 8.45 -5.50 3.55
N PRO A 279 8.97 -6.61 4.12
CA PRO A 279 9.52 -7.69 3.29
C PRO A 279 8.43 -8.38 2.48
N GLU A 280 8.81 -9.08 1.42
CA GLU A 280 7.90 -9.98 0.72
C GLU A 280 7.42 -11.10 1.65
N LEU A 281 6.21 -11.62 1.39
CA LEU A 281 5.71 -12.79 2.08
C LEU A 281 6.68 -13.95 1.85
N ALA A 282 7.34 -14.34 2.92
CA ALA A 282 8.20 -15.52 2.96
C ALA A 282 7.63 -16.45 4.03
N GLY A 283 7.62 -17.75 3.80
CA GLY A 283 6.94 -18.74 4.62
C GLY A 283 7.25 -18.75 6.13
N ASP A 284 8.08 -17.83 6.64
CA ASP A 284 8.58 -17.95 8.01
C ASP A 284 8.87 -16.64 8.79
N ARG A 285 8.41 -15.45 8.37
CA ARG A 285 8.66 -14.23 9.14
C ARG A 285 7.48 -13.26 9.13
N GLY A 286 6.72 -13.25 10.23
CA GLY A 286 5.89 -12.10 10.60
C GLY A 286 6.79 -10.97 11.13
N VAL A 287 6.63 -9.75 10.62
CA VAL A 287 7.27 -8.54 11.14
C VAL A 287 6.17 -7.68 11.75
N ASP A 288 6.33 -7.32 13.04
CA ASP A 288 5.44 -6.35 13.69
C ASP A 288 5.70 -4.96 13.08
N PHE A 289 4.70 -4.39 12.43
CA PHE A 289 4.71 -3.02 11.96
C PHE A 289 3.44 -2.29 12.38
N ASP A 290 3.62 -1.17 13.05
CA ASP A 290 2.56 -0.20 13.32
C ASP A 290 2.57 0.87 12.24
N PHE A 291 1.72 0.74 11.21
CA PHE A 291 1.53 1.80 10.22
C PHE A 291 0.42 2.74 10.67
N ASN A 292 0.81 3.98 11.01
CA ASN A 292 -0.12 5.06 11.32
C ASN A 292 -0.16 6.07 10.15
N PRO A 293 -1.12 5.97 9.21
CA PRO A 293 -1.24 6.94 8.11
C PRO A 293 -1.63 8.35 8.59
N GLY A 294 -2.06 8.50 9.83
CA GLY A 294 -2.46 9.79 10.41
C GLY A 294 -1.32 10.74 10.77
N ALA A 295 -0.06 10.29 10.66
CA ALA A 295 1.12 11.14 10.80
C ALA A 295 1.56 11.80 9.47
N VAL A 296 0.81 11.59 8.40
CA VAL A 296 1.11 12.19 7.10
C VAL A 296 0.63 13.64 7.08
N SER A 297 1.49 14.53 6.67
CA SER A 297 1.41 15.98 6.56
C SER A 297 0.04 16.58 6.21
N GLU A 298 -0.12 17.90 6.44
CA GLU A 298 -1.36 18.64 6.18
C GLU A 298 -1.88 18.47 4.74
N ASP A 299 -1.00 18.31 3.75
CA ASP A 299 -1.37 17.91 2.39
C ASP A 299 -0.43 16.85 1.84
N TRP A 300 -1.01 15.85 1.21
CA TRP A 300 -0.30 14.74 0.57
C TRP A 300 -1.09 14.18 -0.60
N CYS A 301 -0.41 13.58 -1.55
CA CYS A 301 -1.07 12.79 -2.59
C CYS A 301 -0.25 11.55 -2.94
N ALA A 302 -0.92 10.59 -3.56
CA ALA A 302 -0.26 9.40 -4.05
C ALA A 302 -0.59 9.16 -5.53
N VAL A 303 0.41 8.73 -6.29
CA VAL A 303 0.25 8.30 -7.67
C VAL A 303 0.69 6.85 -7.76
N THR A 304 -0.20 5.98 -8.24
CA THR A 304 0.11 4.57 -8.44
C THR A 304 0.23 4.29 -9.93
N MET A 305 1.29 3.61 -10.32
CA MET A 305 1.51 3.12 -11.67
C MET A 305 1.63 1.59 -11.64
N LYS A 306 0.69 0.91 -12.26
CA LYS A 306 0.73 -0.54 -12.47
C LYS A 306 1.53 -0.84 -13.72
N VAL A 307 2.55 -1.66 -13.61
CA VAL A 307 3.41 -2.06 -14.73
C VAL A 307 3.29 -3.56 -14.92
N THR A 308 2.85 -3.97 -16.10
CA THR A 308 2.80 -5.37 -16.51
C THR A 308 3.83 -5.60 -17.61
N VAL A 309 4.74 -6.51 -17.37
CA VAL A 309 5.71 -6.98 -18.36
C VAL A 309 5.22 -8.30 -18.90
N GLU A 310 5.04 -8.38 -20.22
CA GLU A 310 4.45 -9.54 -20.91
C GLU A 310 5.44 -10.09 -21.92
N ARG A 311 5.60 -11.43 -21.98
CA ARG A 311 6.39 -12.10 -23.01
C ARG A 311 5.63 -12.11 -24.33
N GLU A 312 6.31 -11.77 -25.44
CA GLU A 312 5.80 -11.86 -26.80
C GLU A 312 5.80 -13.31 -27.31
#